data_afbdf210be3cfcbe2e3d4bc3b6806bda
#
_entry.id   afbdf210be3cfcbe2e3d4bc3b6806bda
#
_cell.length_a   1.000
_cell.length_b   1.000
_cell.length_c   1.000
_cell.angle_alpha   90.00
_cell.angle_beta   90.00
_cell.angle_gamma   90.00
#
_symmetry.space_group_name_H-M   'P 1'
#
loop_
_entity.id
_entity.type
_entity.pdbx_description
1 polymer ?
#
loop_
_entity_poly.entity_id
_entity_poly.type
_entity_poly.pdbx_seq_one_letter_code
_entity_poly.pdbx_strand_id
1 'polypeptide(L)'
;MAEKLFVHVDLGDGKKVLAGQLLVDETRGRFKYAKAYINNPQSFPLDPINLPLNAQVHENPRTRETPGVFGVLIDAGPDEWGRRQLTKTRQPPPVTNIEFLLAASGEGVGALHFSAEIDETPKPTPARPFENLVHLQQIAEDIEAGREVDRSLEPFFFQGSGLGGARPKTLIEHEGRNWIAKFGRDSDLINMCKVEWVAMRMAREAGIEVPDVDLTETPRGPVVLVERFDCSEDGQHHLVSVASLINKFDITQYDEAAMSYPGIFQLGNRIGSQTLDLAECIFRRMLFNIAIGNTDDHLRNHAFYKKCGEDQYRLTPGYDIVPNTGLQGSHAIALGAFGSTPSRDNIEAAAHRMGISRASGTKIASEVVSVTEKWHDFMQEAKLSSSDVAILERCLAYQSVLRDYLTTESKRAG
;
A
#
# COMPACT_ATOMS: atom_id res chain seq x y z
N MET A 1 6.52 0.28 32.09
CA MET A 1 7.94 0.18 31.67
C MET A 1 8.05 0.63 30.22
N ALA A 2 9.16 1.28 29.85
CA ALA A 2 9.36 1.68 28.46
C ALA A 2 9.59 0.43 27.59
N GLU A 3 8.90 0.37 26.45
CA GLU A 3 9.11 -0.66 25.44
C GLU A 3 10.27 -0.25 24.52
N LYS A 4 11.10 -1.20 24.11
CA LYS A 4 12.32 -0.97 23.34
C LYS A 4 12.29 -1.75 22.03
N LEU A 5 12.74 -1.12 20.94
CA LEU A 5 12.84 -1.73 19.61
C LEU A 5 14.12 -1.28 18.94
N PHE A 6 14.90 -2.20 18.42
CA PHE A 6 16.01 -1.90 17.51
C PHE A 6 15.55 -2.02 16.06
N VAL A 7 15.93 -1.03 15.26
CA VAL A 7 15.54 -0.94 13.86
C VAL A 7 16.76 -1.17 12.99
N HIS A 8 16.69 -2.15 12.11
CA HIS A 8 17.70 -2.50 11.15
C HIS A 8 17.21 -2.18 9.74
N VAL A 9 18.13 -1.85 8.85
CA VAL A 9 17.84 -1.54 7.45
C VAL A 9 18.64 -2.48 6.56
N ASP A 10 18.01 -3.05 5.54
CA ASP A 10 18.70 -3.67 4.43
C ASP A 10 19.24 -2.57 3.51
N LEU A 11 20.55 -2.43 3.40
CA LEU A 11 21.21 -1.47 2.51
C LEU A 11 21.61 -2.06 1.17
N GLY A 12 21.29 -3.34 0.95
CA GLY A 12 21.72 -4.14 -0.18
C GLY A 12 22.66 -5.26 0.23
N ASP A 13 22.89 -6.19 -0.70
CA ASP A 13 23.71 -7.38 -0.46
C ASP A 13 23.19 -8.30 0.69
N GLY A 14 21.92 -8.15 1.09
CA GLY A 14 21.33 -8.86 2.23
C GLY A 14 21.94 -8.50 3.59
N LYS A 15 22.78 -7.47 3.66
CA LYS A 15 23.39 -6.99 4.92
C LYS A 15 22.47 -6.02 5.61
N LYS A 16 22.02 -6.40 6.80
CA LYS A 16 21.22 -5.55 7.67
C LYS A 16 22.10 -4.79 8.63
N VAL A 17 21.97 -3.48 8.65
CA VAL A 17 22.70 -2.58 9.54
C VAL A 17 21.76 -1.99 10.58
N LEU A 18 22.22 -1.81 11.81
CA LEU A 18 21.45 -1.15 12.85
C LEU A 18 21.29 0.34 12.51
N ALA A 19 20.06 0.73 12.14
CA ALA A 19 19.74 2.12 11.87
C ALA A 19 19.57 2.95 13.15
N GLY A 20 18.91 2.39 14.17
CA GLY A 20 18.65 3.12 15.40
C GLY A 20 17.81 2.34 16.41
N GLN A 21 17.39 3.06 17.44
CA GLN A 21 16.57 2.53 18.53
C GLN A 21 15.35 3.40 18.77
N LEU A 22 14.19 2.75 18.94
CA LEU A 22 12.96 3.36 19.44
C LEU A 22 12.73 2.95 20.90
N LEU A 23 12.40 3.92 21.72
CA LEU A 23 11.92 3.73 23.09
C LEU A 23 10.52 4.34 23.18
N VAL A 24 9.53 3.56 23.60
CA VAL A 24 8.14 4.01 23.78
C VAL A 24 7.79 3.94 25.25
N ASP A 25 7.45 5.09 25.85
CA ASP A 25 6.92 5.18 27.21
C ASP A 25 5.41 5.50 27.19
N GLU A 26 4.85 5.87 28.32
CA GLU A 26 3.42 6.16 28.45
C GLU A 26 2.99 7.42 27.70
N THR A 27 3.91 8.34 27.39
CA THR A 27 3.61 9.66 26.85
C THR A 27 4.09 9.84 25.41
N ARG A 28 5.17 9.17 25.00
CA ARG A 28 5.81 9.36 23.70
C ARG A 28 6.71 8.20 23.29
N GLY A 29 6.97 8.13 22.00
CA GLY A 29 8.08 7.38 21.42
C GLY A 29 9.27 8.29 21.14
N ARG A 30 10.47 7.80 21.38
CA ARG A 30 11.75 8.50 21.10
C ARG A 30 12.62 7.61 20.24
N PHE A 31 12.92 8.08 19.04
CA PHE A 31 13.82 7.39 18.13
C PHE A 31 15.15 8.13 18.04
N LYS A 32 16.24 7.37 18.07
CA LYS A 32 17.57 7.89 17.86
C LYS A 32 18.36 7.00 16.89
N TYR A 33 18.93 7.62 15.86
CA TYR A 33 19.80 6.92 14.93
C TYR A 33 21.09 6.46 15.62
N ALA A 34 21.57 5.29 15.21
CA ALA A 34 22.90 4.79 15.61
C ALA A 34 23.99 5.65 14.97
N LYS A 35 25.05 5.98 15.74
CA LYS A 35 26.16 6.79 15.21
C LYS A 35 26.85 6.14 14.01
N ALA A 36 26.98 4.80 14.03
CA ALA A 36 27.54 4.06 12.91
C ALA A 36 26.68 4.19 11.64
N TYR A 37 25.34 4.19 11.78
CA TYR A 37 24.43 4.40 10.67
C TYR A 37 24.55 5.82 10.11
N ILE A 38 24.55 6.86 10.95
CA ILE A 38 24.70 8.25 10.50
C ILE A 38 25.98 8.46 9.68
N ASN A 39 27.06 7.79 10.05
CA ASN A 39 28.36 7.89 9.39
C ASN A 39 28.52 6.95 8.17
N ASN A 40 27.55 6.09 7.89
CA ASN A 40 27.60 5.21 6.73
C ASN A 40 27.18 5.98 5.47
N PRO A 41 27.98 6.04 4.41
CA PRO A 41 27.64 6.81 3.19
C PRO A 41 26.40 6.27 2.45
N GLN A 42 25.98 5.03 2.69
CA GLN A 42 24.77 4.45 2.11
C GLN A 42 23.51 4.71 2.93
N SER A 43 23.64 5.36 4.11
CA SER A 43 22.51 5.63 4.99
C SER A 43 21.59 6.70 4.43
N PHE A 44 20.32 6.58 4.75
CA PHE A 44 19.27 7.50 4.36
C PHE A 44 18.29 7.73 5.53
N PRO A 45 17.51 8.82 5.53
CA PRO A 45 16.45 9.02 6.53
C PRO A 45 15.36 7.95 6.35
N LEU A 46 14.96 7.28 7.46
CA LEU A 46 13.87 6.28 7.40
C LEU A 46 12.55 6.92 7.00
N ASP A 47 12.30 8.14 7.43
CA ASP A 47 11.24 9.01 6.96
C ASP A 47 11.86 10.39 6.74
N PRO A 48 11.93 10.90 5.51
CA PRO A 48 12.61 12.15 5.21
C PRO A 48 11.96 13.37 5.85
N ILE A 49 10.72 13.25 6.33
CA ILE A 49 9.97 14.33 6.97
C ILE A 49 10.00 14.19 8.50
N ASN A 50 9.65 13.00 9.02
CA ASN A 50 9.42 12.80 10.46
C ASN A 50 10.62 12.17 11.18
N LEU A 51 11.52 11.51 10.44
CA LEU A 51 12.76 10.93 10.95
C LEU A 51 13.96 11.33 10.07
N PRO A 52 14.26 12.65 9.92
CA PRO A 52 15.42 13.09 9.16
C PRO A 52 16.71 12.54 9.76
N LEU A 53 17.67 12.16 8.89
CA LEU A 53 18.92 11.52 9.30
C LEU A 53 19.85 12.54 9.99
N ASN A 54 19.85 12.51 11.31
CA ASN A 54 20.75 13.33 12.15
C ASN A 54 20.96 12.68 13.54
N ALA A 55 21.78 13.30 14.38
CA ALA A 55 22.10 12.79 15.71
C ALA A 55 21.08 13.14 16.81
N GLN A 56 20.03 13.88 16.47
CA GLN A 56 19.02 14.31 17.44
C GLN A 56 18.10 13.14 17.84
N VAL A 57 17.41 13.30 18.95
CA VAL A 57 16.31 12.43 19.35
C VAL A 57 15.04 12.96 18.70
N HIS A 58 14.40 12.10 17.92
CA HIS A 58 13.10 12.39 17.31
C HIS A 58 12.00 11.91 18.24
N GLU A 59 10.98 12.71 18.46
CA GLU A 59 9.87 12.37 19.35
C GLU A 59 8.55 12.23 18.58
N ASN A 60 7.74 11.25 18.97
CA ASN A 60 6.38 11.05 18.46
C ASN A 60 5.42 10.92 19.64
N PRO A 61 4.36 11.73 19.75
CA PRO A 61 3.42 11.69 20.87
C PRO A 61 2.77 10.30 21.00
N ARG A 62 2.47 9.89 22.22
CA ARG A 62 1.63 8.73 22.50
C ARG A 62 0.32 9.20 23.11
N THR A 63 -0.75 9.09 22.36
CA THR A 63 -2.11 9.41 22.76
C THR A 63 -3.01 8.20 22.47
N ARG A 64 -4.31 8.30 22.70
CA ARG A 64 -5.25 7.26 22.27
C ARG A 64 -5.21 7.02 20.76
N GLU A 65 -4.90 8.05 19.98
CA GLU A 65 -4.89 8.04 18.52
C GLU A 65 -3.49 7.84 17.93
N THR A 66 -2.45 8.21 18.69
CA THR A 66 -1.05 8.17 18.30
C THR A 66 -0.30 7.12 19.13
N PRO A 67 0.20 6.05 18.51
CA PRO A 67 0.79 4.94 19.27
C PRO A 67 2.19 5.20 19.84
N GLY A 68 2.78 6.38 19.61
CA GLY A 68 4.18 6.68 19.94
C GLY A 68 5.20 6.06 18.97
N VAL A 69 4.76 5.16 18.08
CA VAL A 69 5.59 4.55 17.05
C VAL A 69 5.49 5.36 15.76
N PHE A 70 6.61 5.67 15.14
CA PHE A 70 6.63 6.42 13.87
C PHE A 70 5.96 5.63 12.75
N GLY A 71 5.25 6.34 11.87
CA GLY A 71 4.45 5.75 10.80
C GLY A 71 5.25 4.80 9.89
N VAL A 72 6.44 5.19 9.49
CA VAL A 72 7.32 4.36 8.65
C VAL A 72 7.69 3.02 9.28
N LEU A 73 7.77 2.93 10.60
CA LEU A 73 7.99 1.67 11.30
C LEU A 73 6.71 0.82 11.32
N ILE A 74 5.54 1.49 11.40
CA ILE A 74 4.23 0.82 11.31
C ILE A 74 3.99 0.29 9.89
N ASP A 75 4.41 1.02 8.86
CA ASP A 75 4.31 0.58 7.46
C ASP A 75 5.03 -0.75 7.21
N ALA A 76 6.19 -0.94 7.85
CA ALA A 76 6.96 -2.18 7.77
C ALA A 76 6.44 -3.30 8.68
N GLY A 77 5.42 -3.03 9.47
CA GLY A 77 4.80 -3.99 10.38
C GLY A 77 3.59 -4.70 9.77
N PRO A 78 2.94 -5.59 10.54
CA PRO A 78 1.77 -6.31 10.09
C PRO A 78 0.56 -5.39 9.93
N ASP A 79 -0.17 -5.58 8.83
CA ASP A 79 -1.46 -4.95 8.59
C ASP A 79 -2.58 -5.57 9.47
N GLU A 80 -3.83 -5.20 9.22
CA GLU A 80 -4.95 -5.69 10.02
C GLU A 80 -5.10 -7.22 9.92
N TRP A 81 -4.91 -7.80 8.72
CA TRP A 81 -4.92 -9.24 8.54
C TRP A 81 -3.79 -9.93 9.30
N GLY A 82 -2.56 -9.46 9.14
CA GLY A 82 -1.40 -9.99 9.83
C GLY A 82 -1.50 -9.88 11.35
N ARG A 83 -2.04 -8.78 11.87
CA ARG A 83 -2.29 -8.65 13.31
C ARG A 83 -3.31 -9.67 13.80
N ARG A 84 -4.41 -9.90 13.08
CA ARG A 84 -5.38 -10.95 13.37
C ARG A 84 -4.74 -12.33 13.39
N GLN A 85 -3.93 -12.63 12.39
CA GLN A 85 -3.20 -13.87 12.26
C GLN A 85 -2.26 -14.07 13.45
N LEU A 86 -1.39 -13.10 13.74
CA LEU A 86 -0.45 -13.15 14.85
C LEU A 86 -1.15 -13.32 16.22
N THR A 87 -2.27 -12.61 16.43
CA THR A 87 -3.05 -12.73 17.66
C THR A 87 -3.61 -14.14 17.86
N LYS A 88 -3.98 -14.84 16.77
CA LYS A 88 -4.51 -16.21 16.84
C LYS A 88 -3.44 -17.28 16.95
N THR A 89 -2.27 -17.03 16.42
CA THR A 89 -1.25 -18.06 16.24
C THR A 89 -0.07 -17.96 17.21
N ARG A 90 0.22 -16.76 17.77
CA ARG A 90 1.29 -16.59 18.76
C ARG A 90 0.82 -16.82 20.19
N GLN A 91 1.71 -17.38 21.03
CA GLN A 91 1.48 -17.60 22.46
C GLN A 91 2.69 -17.09 23.26
N PRO A 92 2.56 -16.04 24.07
CA PRO A 92 1.37 -15.18 24.21
C PRO A 92 1.11 -14.34 22.93
N PRO A 93 -0.14 -13.91 22.69
CA PRO A 93 -0.44 -13.08 21.54
C PRO A 93 0.15 -11.68 21.69
N PRO A 94 0.65 -11.05 20.62
CA PRO A 94 1.10 -9.66 20.66
C PRO A 94 -0.04 -8.71 21.01
N VAL A 95 0.24 -7.70 21.82
CA VAL A 95 -0.73 -6.69 22.29
C VAL A 95 -0.35 -5.29 21.84
N THR A 96 0.95 -4.96 21.95
CA THR A 96 1.46 -3.62 21.62
C THR A 96 1.98 -3.55 20.19
N ASN A 97 2.12 -2.32 19.65
CA ASN A 97 2.73 -2.16 18.33
C ASN A 97 4.16 -2.69 18.28
N ILE A 98 4.94 -2.53 19.34
CA ILE A 98 6.30 -3.06 19.44
C ILE A 98 6.30 -4.59 19.36
N GLU A 99 5.41 -5.26 20.09
CA GLU A 99 5.29 -6.72 20.06
C GLU A 99 4.85 -7.22 18.67
N PHE A 100 3.95 -6.51 17.98
CA PHE A 100 3.57 -6.85 16.62
C PHE A 100 4.73 -6.68 15.64
N LEU A 101 5.51 -5.58 15.74
CA LEU A 101 6.69 -5.36 14.91
C LEU A 101 7.75 -6.45 15.11
N LEU A 102 8.00 -6.85 16.35
CA LEU A 102 8.93 -7.93 16.69
C LEU A 102 8.43 -9.28 16.18
N ALA A 103 7.13 -9.58 16.35
CA ALA A 103 6.55 -10.85 15.94
C ALA A 103 6.55 -11.05 14.43
N ALA A 104 6.44 -9.96 13.65
CA ALA A 104 6.43 -9.96 12.18
C ALA A 104 7.79 -9.59 11.56
N SER A 105 8.84 -9.47 12.35
CA SER A 105 10.15 -9.04 11.85
C SER A 105 10.68 -9.99 10.77
N GLY A 106 11.09 -9.43 9.64
CA GLY A 106 11.57 -10.19 8.49
C GLY A 106 10.50 -10.58 7.46
N GLU A 107 9.23 -10.30 7.73
CA GLU A 107 8.08 -10.64 6.85
C GLU A 107 7.40 -9.40 6.26
N GLY A 108 7.73 -8.21 6.77
CA GLY A 108 7.15 -6.95 6.35
C GLY A 108 7.54 -6.55 4.93
N VAL A 109 6.92 -5.47 4.46
CA VAL A 109 7.33 -4.80 3.22
C VAL A 109 8.44 -3.81 3.49
N GLY A 110 9.25 -3.61 2.47
CA GLY A 110 10.34 -2.66 2.52
C GLY A 110 11.56 -3.20 3.26
N ALA A 111 12.54 -2.33 3.44
CA ALA A 111 13.88 -2.66 3.91
C ALA A 111 14.03 -2.67 5.46
N LEU A 112 12.95 -2.43 6.23
CA LEU A 112 13.04 -2.32 7.68
C LEU A 112 12.82 -3.66 8.39
N HIS A 113 13.66 -3.94 9.36
CA HIS A 113 13.61 -5.13 10.20
C HIS A 113 13.76 -4.75 11.68
N PHE A 114 13.25 -5.58 12.56
CA PHE A 114 13.15 -5.27 13.98
C PHE A 114 13.73 -6.36 14.86
N SER A 115 14.39 -5.98 15.95
CA SER A 115 14.85 -6.91 16.99
C SER A 115 14.63 -6.35 18.39
N ALA A 116 14.53 -7.26 19.36
CA ALA A 116 14.42 -6.91 20.77
C ALA A 116 15.77 -6.51 21.39
N GLU A 117 16.85 -7.11 20.90
CA GLU A 117 18.21 -6.90 21.39
C GLU A 117 19.13 -6.33 20.32
N ILE A 118 20.13 -5.56 20.76
CA ILE A 118 21.05 -4.83 19.85
C ILE A 118 21.93 -5.77 19.02
N ASP A 119 22.30 -6.90 19.59
CA ASP A 119 23.21 -7.88 18.97
C ASP A 119 22.45 -8.91 18.11
N GLU A 120 21.13 -8.83 18.08
CA GLU A 120 20.28 -9.70 17.27
C GLU A 120 20.09 -9.10 15.87
N THR A 121 20.51 -9.84 14.86
CA THR A 121 20.24 -9.47 13.45
C THR A 121 19.00 -10.22 12.98
N PRO A 122 17.93 -9.52 12.61
CA PRO A 122 16.70 -10.16 12.12
C PRO A 122 16.99 -10.97 10.85
N LYS A 123 16.49 -12.20 10.81
CA LYS A 123 16.59 -13.05 9.62
C LYS A 123 15.33 -12.89 8.78
N PRO A 124 15.46 -12.80 7.45
CA PRO A 124 14.29 -12.83 6.59
C PRO A 124 13.62 -14.19 6.69
N THR A 125 12.30 -14.19 6.74
CA THR A 125 11.52 -15.41 6.59
C THR A 125 11.36 -15.70 5.11
N PRO A 126 11.83 -16.85 4.58
CA PRO A 126 11.71 -17.14 3.17
C PRO A 126 10.23 -17.30 2.77
N ALA A 127 9.86 -16.75 1.62
CA ALA A 127 8.52 -16.94 1.05
C ALA A 127 8.23 -18.44 0.85
N ARG A 128 6.96 -18.82 0.89
CA ARG A 128 6.56 -20.23 0.73
C ARG A 128 6.53 -20.61 -0.74
N PRO A 129 6.93 -21.82 -1.10
CA PRO A 129 6.78 -22.32 -2.46
C PRO A 129 5.32 -22.29 -2.92
N PHE A 130 5.11 -22.02 -4.21
CA PHE A 130 3.80 -21.95 -4.85
C PHE A 130 2.96 -23.20 -4.63
N GLU A 131 3.59 -24.39 -4.57
CA GLU A 131 2.96 -25.69 -4.35
C GLU A 131 2.16 -25.75 -3.03
N ASN A 132 2.47 -24.88 -2.09
CA ASN A 132 1.77 -24.79 -0.81
C ASN A 132 0.49 -23.94 -0.86
N LEU A 133 0.18 -23.32 -2.01
CA LEU A 133 -0.89 -22.32 -2.15
C LEU A 133 -2.24 -22.81 -1.63
N VAL A 134 -2.62 -24.05 -1.94
CA VAL A 134 -3.90 -24.66 -1.50
C VAL A 134 -3.97 -24.79 0.03
N HIS A 135 -2.87 -25.18 0.68
CA HIS A 135 -2.79 -25.27 2.13
C HIS A 135 -2.86 -23.89 2.79
N LEU A 136 -2.16 -22.90 2.20
CA LEU A 136 -2.18 -21.52 2.68
C LEU A 136 -3.57 -20.89 2.56
N GLN A 137 -4.30 -21.20 1.49
CA GLN A 137 -5.69 -20.79 1.31
C GLN A 137 -6.60 -21.41 2.38
N GLN A 138 -6.46 -22.73 2.65
CA GLN A 138 -7.21 -23.39 3.73
C GLN A 138 -7.00 -22.72 5.08
N ILE A 139 -5.74 -22.42 5.42
CA ILE A 139 -5.39 -21.74 6.67
C ILE A 139 -6.05 -20.36 6.75
N ALA A 140 -6.00 -19.60 5.67
CA ALA A 140 -6.62 -18.29 5.60
C ALA A 140 -8.13 -18.36 5.85
N GLU A 141 -8.81 -19.32 5.26
CA GLU A 141 -10.25 -19.58 5.47
C GLU A 141 -10.54 -19.99 6.91
N ASP A 142 -9.70 -20.84 7.54
CA ASP A 142 -9.89 -21.28 8.93
C ASP A 142 -9.74 -20.09 9.91
N ILE A 143 -8.77 -19.19 9.65
CA ILE A 143 -8.58 -17.97 10.44
C ILE A 143 -9.79 -17.03 10.28
N GLU A 144 -10.27 -16.79 9.06
CA GLU A 144 -11.43 -15.93 8.80
C GLU A 144 -12.71 -16.50 9.46
N ALA A 145 -12.92 -17.81 9.36
CA ALA A 145 -14.06 -18.48 9.96
C ALA A 145 -13.95 -18.63 11.50
N GLY A 146 -12.85 -18.21 12.11
CA GLY A 146 -12.62 -18.36 13.54
C GLY A 146 -12.36 -19.80 13.99
N ARG A 147 -12.09 -20.71 13.06
CA ARG A 147 -11.76 -22.12 13.37
C ARG A 147 -10.37 -22.21 13.99
N GLU A 148 -10.17 -23.28 14.75
CA GLU A 148 -8.85 -23.63 15.29
C GLU A 148 -7.95 -24.07 14.12
N VAL A 149 -6.76 -23.50 14.03
CA VAL A 149 -5.81 -23.86 12.99
C VAL A 149 -4.85 -24.90 13.51
N ASP A 150 -4.60 -25.93 12.73
CA ASP A 150 -3.68 -27.00 13.10
C ASP A 150 -2.27 -26.44 13.34
N ARG A 151 -1.73 -26.68 14.53
CA ARG A 151 -0.39 -26.21 14.94
C ARG A 151 0.74 -26.78 14.06
N SER A 152 0.53 -27.91 13.42
CA SER A 152 1.50 -28.44 12.44
C SER A 152 1.72 -27.50 11.24
N LEU A 153 0.75 -26.61 11.00
CA LEU A 153 0.79 -25.61 9.94
C LEU A 153 1.38 -24.27 10.40
N GLU A 154 1.76 -24.16 11.69
CA GLU A 154 2.33 -22.94 12.28
C GLU A 154 3.46 -22.30 11.45
N PRO A 155 4.39 -23.09 10.84
CA PRO A 155 5.41 -22.53 9.95
C PRO A 155 4.87 -21.82 8.70
N PHE A 156 3.61 -22.03 8.35
CA PHE A 156 2.97 -21.43 7.17
C PHE A 156 2.18 -20.14 7.49
N PHE A 157 2.01 -19.78 8.77
CA PHE A 157 1.09 -18.73 9.21
C PHE A 157 1.62 -17.31 9.10
N PHE A 158 2.93 -17.13 9.00
CA PHE A 158 3.56 -15.86 9.33
C PHE A 158 4.14 -15.11 8.15
N GLN A 159 3.52 -15.13 6.99
CA GLN A 159 4.10 -14.47 5.85
C GLN A 159 3.15 -13.49 5.16
N GLY A 160 3.55 -12.24 5.13
CA GLY A 160 3.04 -11.23 4.23
C GLY A 160 1.93 -10.36 4.76
N SER A 161 2.28 -9.28 5.38
CA SER A 161 1.28 -8.42 5.95
C SER A 161 1.70 -6.96 6.06
N GLY A 162 2.47 -6.43 5.15
CA GLY A 162 2.95 -5.06 5.26
C GLY A 162 2.33 -4.06 4.30
N LEU A 163 1.67 -4.50 3.22
CA LEU A 163 1.14 -3.59 2.17
C LEU A 163 -0.32 -3.17 2.38
N GLY A 164 -0.77 -3.06 3.62
CA GLY A 164 -2.10 -2.56 3.93
C GLY A 164 -3.25 -3.51 3.53
N GLY A 165 -4.30 -3.53 4.31
CA GLY A 165 -5.53 -4.22 3.99
C GLY A 165 -5.95 -5.26 5.03
N ALA A 166 -7.25 -5.57 5.04
CA ALA A 166 -7.87 -6.49 5.97
C ALA A 166 -8.10 -7.90 5.36
N ARG A 167 -7.76 -8.09 4.07
CA ARG A 167 -8.04 -9.34 3.36
C ARG A 167 -6.97 -10.39 3.62
N PRO A 168 -7.39 -11.69 3.63
CA PRO A 168 -6.47 -12.81 3.75
C PRO A 168 -5.43 -12.80 2.65
N LYS A 169 -4.16 -12.90 3.04
CA LYS A 169 -3.03 -12.91 2.11
C LYS A 169 -1.83 -13.62 2.71
N THR A 170 -0.90 -14.04 1.86
CA THR A 170 0.38 -14.63 2.27
C THR A 170 1.47 -14.34 1.25
N LEU A 171 2.74 -14.54 1.64
CA LEU A 171 3.87 -14.47 0.73
C LEU A 171 4.15 -15.84 0.13
N ILE A 172 4.32 -15.87 -1.17
CA ILE A 172 4.77 -17.06 -1.89
C ILE A 172 5.94 -16.74 -2.82
N GLU A 173 6.75 -17.74 -3.07
CA GLU A 173 7.75 -17.71 -4.14
C GLU A 173 7.24 -18.52 -5.33
N HIS A 174 7.25 -17.90 -6.50
CA HIS A 174 6.85 -18.52 -7.75
C HIS A 174 7.76 -18.07 -8.88
N GLU A 175 8.35 -19.01 -9.61
CA GLU A 175 9.29 -18.75 -10.71
C GLU A 175 10.47 -17.81 -10.32
N GLY A 176 11.02 -18.00 -9.11
CA GLY A 176 12.13 -17.20 -8.60
C GLY A 176 11.76 -15.77 -8.19
N ARG A 177 10.47 -15.43 -8.17
CA ARG A 177 9.96 -14.12 -7.76
C ARG A 177 9.08 -14.22 -6.51
N ASN A 178 9.04 -13.13 -5.74
CA ASN A 178 8.19 -13.04 -4.55
C ASN A 178 6.84 -12.42 -4.89
N TRP A 179 5.76 -13.09 -4.48
CA TRP A 179 4.39 -12.70 -4.74
C TRP A 179 3.59 -12.60 -3.44
N ILE A 180 2.62 -11.72 -3.46
CA ILE A 180 1.55 -11.68 -2.46
C ILE A 180 0.36 -12.44 -3.06
N ALA A 181 0.02 -13.60 -2.47
CA ALA A 181 -1.18 -14.34 -2.80
C ALA A 181 -2.33 -13.80 -1.94
N LYS A 182 -3.37 -13.26 -2.57
CA LYS A 182 -4.58 -12.77 -1.90
C LYS A 182 -5.73 -13.74 -2.15
N PHE A 183 -6.48 -14.02 -1.08
CA PHE A 183 -7.58 -14.99 -1.07
C PHE A 183 -8.94 -14.29 -0.97
N GLY A 184 -9.97 -14.90 -1.55
CA GLY A 184 -11.35 -14.49 -1.34
C GLY A 184 -11.83 -14.77 0.08
N ARG A 185 -12.95 -14.16 0.47
CA ARG A 185 -13.67 -14.40 1.71
C ARG A 185 -15.05 -14.97 1.41
N ASP A 186 -15.58 -15.80 2.28
CA ASP A 186 -16.97 -16.27 2.19
C ASP A 186 -17.99 -15.12 2.25
N SER A 187 -17.62 -14.02 2.88
CA SER A 187 -18.44 -12.81 2.97
C SER A 187 -18.39 -11.90 1.75
N ASP A 188 -17.56 -12.19 0.76
CA ASP A 188 -17.46 -11.38 -0.44
C ASP A 188 -18.73 -11.51 -1.30
N LEU A 189 -19.29 -10.36 -1.68
CA LEU A 189 -20.48 -10.31 -2.54
C LEU A 189 -20.19 -10.74 -3.98
N ILE A 190 -18.93 -10.60 -4.39
CA ILE A 190 -18.40 -10.91 -5.74
C ILE A 190 -17.03 -11.54 -5.61
N ASN A 191 -16.55 -12.16 -6.67
CA ASN A 191 -15.21 -12.75 -6.68
C ASN A 191 -14.12 -11.67 -6.69
N MET A 192 -13.67 -11.25 -5.52
CA MET A 192 -12.72 -10.14 -5.36
C MET A 192 -11.33 -10.44 -5.94
N CYS A 193 -10.89 -11.71 -5.97
CA CYS A 193 -9.62 -12.06 -6.60
C CYS A 193 -9.65 -11.79 -8.11
N LYS A 194 -10.73 -12.19 -8.78
CA LYS A 194 -10.93 -11.91 -10.21
C LYS A 194 -11.09 -10.42 -10.46
N VAL A 195 -11.81 -9.72 -9.60
CA VAL A 195 -12.04 -8.26 -9.72
C VAL A 195 -10.74 -7.48 -9.57
N GLU A 196 -9.89 -7.81 -8.58
CA GLU A 196 -8.58 -7.16 -8.42
C GLU A 196 -7.69 -7.40 -9.64
N TRP A 197 -7.63 -8.65 -10.14
CA TRP A 197 -6.88 -8.97 -11.35
C TRP A 197 -7.35 -8.16 -12.56
N VAL A 198 -8.66 -8.04 -12.78
CA VAL A 198 -9.26 -7.21 -13.84
C VAL A 198 -8.86 -5.75 -13.67
N ALA A 199 -9.06 -5.18 -12.48
CA ALA A 199 -8.78 -3.77 -12.23
C ALA A 199 -7.30 -3.42 -12.42
N MET A 200 -6.39 -4.28 -11.95
CA MET A 200 -4.95 -4.08 -12.11
C MET A 200 -4.51 -4.16 -13.58
N ARG A 201 -5.09 -5.07 -14.37
CA ARG A 201 -4.81 -5.15 -15.81
C ARG A 201 -5.34 -3.93 -16.56
N MET A 202 -6.57 -3.51 -16.24
CA MET A 202 -7.12 -2.26 -16.78
C MET A 202 -6.26 -1.05 -16.41
N ALA A 203 -5.78 -0.96 -15.17
CA ALA A 203 -4.88 0.10 -14.72
C ALA A 203 -3.60 0.14 -15.55
N ARG A 204 -3.00 -1.01 -15.84
CA ARG A 204 -1.81 -1.12 -16.71
C ARG A 204 -2.09 -0.62 -18.12
N GLU A 205 -3.21 -1.03 -18.73
CA GLU A 205 -3.59 -0.55 -20.07
C GLU A 205 -3.91 0.95 -20.08
N ALA A 206 -4.43 1.49 -18.97
CA ALA A 206 -4.66 2.91 -18.80
C ALA A 206 -3.37 3.71 -18.55
N GLY A 207 -2.20 3.07 -18.62
CA GLY A 207 -0.89 3.70 -18.47
C GLY A 207 -0.47 3.95 -17.01
N ILE A 208 -1.07 3.24 -16.06
CA ILE A 208 -0.61 3.25 -14.66
C ILE A 208 0.44 2.15 -14.50
N GLU A 209 1.60 2.49 -14.00
CA GLU A 209 2.59 1.51 -13.58
C GLU A 209 2.00 0.68 -12.42
N VAL A 210 1.88 -0.63 -12.61
CA VAL A 210 1.41 -1.59 -11.61
C VAL A 210 2.33 -2.81 -11.60
N PRO A 211 2.48 -3.51 -10.46
CA PRO A 211 3.22 -4.76 -10.40
C PRO A 211 2.58 -5.82 -11.30
N ASP A 212 3.32 -6.86 -11.63
CA ASP A 212 2.76 -8.00 -12.33
C ASP A 212 1.66 -8.66 -11.50
N VAL A 213 0.60 -9.07 -12.18
CA VAL A 213 -0.54 -9.75 -11.55
C VAL A 213 -0.87 -11.02 -12.33
N ASP A 214 -1.15 -12.08 -11.59
CA ASP A 214 -1.62 -13.35 -12.15
C ASP A 214 -2.86 -13.85 -11.42
N LEU A 215 -3.65 -14.69 -12.08
CA LEU A 215 -4.87 -15.27 -11.54
C LEU A 215 -4.79 -16.79 -11.64
N THR A 216 -4.67 -17.44 -10.50
CA THR A 216 -4.54 -18.91 -10.40
C THR A 216 -5.81 -19.52 -9.87
N GLU A 217 -6.36 -20.51 -10.56
CA GLU A 217 -7.48 -21.32 -10.09
C GLU A 217 -6.97 -22.46 -9.21
N THR A 218 -7.52 -22.60 -8.02
CA THR A 218 -7.27 -23.71 -7.11
C THR A 218 -8.56 -24.51 -6.88
N PRO A 219 -8.48 -25.73 -6.32
CA PRO A 219 -9.68 -26.49 -5.91
C PRO A 219 -10.56 -25.75 -4.90
N ARG A 220 -10.04 -24.67 -4.25
CA ARG A 220 -10.73 -23.85 -3.25
C ARG A 220 -11.20 -22.51 -3.80
N GLY A 221 -11.04 -22.27 -5.09
CA GLY A 221 -11.39 -21.02 -5.76
C GLY A 221 -10.17 -20.22 -6.22
N PRO A 222 -10.40 -19.12 -6.93
CA PRO A 222 -9.33 -18.31 -7.50
C PRO A 222 -8.51 -17.59 -6.45
N VAL A 223 -7.24 -17.41 -6.75
CA VAL A 223 -6.25 -16.64 -5.97
C VAL A 223 -5.61 -15.64 -6.90
N VAL A 224 -5.60 -14.36 -6.52
CA VAL A 224 -4.84 -13.35 -7.25
C VAL A 224 -3.44 -13.24 -6.66
N LEU A 225 -2.45 -13.28 -7.54
CA LEU A 225 -1.04 -13.10 -7.23
C LEU A 225 -0.62 -11.71 -7.66
N VAL A 226 0.02 -10.96 -6.76
CA VAL A 226 0.58 -9.63 -7.03
C VAL A 226 2.06 -9.70 -6.75
N GLU A 227 2.91 -9.42 -7.75
CA GLU A 227 4.36 -9.43 -7.58
C GLU A 227 4.80 -8.37 -6.57
N ARG A 228 5.76 -8.69 -5.73
CA ARG A 228 6.37 -7.72 -4.80
C ARG A 228 7.35 -6.82 -5.54
N PHE A 229 7.02 -5.55 -5.65
CA PHE A 229 7.88 -4.52 -6.26
C PHE A 229 8.96 -3.98 -5.30
N ASP A 230 8.83 -4.29 -4.00
CA ASP A 230 9.77 -3.86 -2.97
C ASP A 230 10.95 -4.82 -2.76
N CYS A 231 11.03 -5.87 -3.58
CA CYS A 231 12.13 -6.85 -3.59
C CYS A 231 12.82 -6.89 -4.95
N SER A 232 14.13 -7.03 -4.93
CA SER A 232 14.96 -7.29 -6.12
C SER A 232 16.09 -8.25 -5.76
N GLU A 233 16.92 -8.61 -6.74
CA GLU A 233 18.15 -9.39 -6.51
C GLU A 233 19.13 -8.65 -5.58
N ASP A 234 19.13 -7.31 -5.60
CA ASP A 234 20.00 -6.47 -4.79
C ASP A 234 19.53 -6.33 -3.33
N GLY A 235 18.32 -6.77 -2.99
CA GLY A 235 17.74 -6.69 -1.64
C GLY A 235 16.35 -6.07 -1.60
N GLN A 236 15.92 -5.65 -0.40
CA GLN A 236 14.62 -5.03 -0.18
C GLN A 236 14.71 -3.50 -0.32
N HIS A 237 13.75 -2.92 -1.05
CA HIS A 237 13.66 -1.48 -1.26
C HIS A 237 12.98 -0.82 -0.06
N HIS A 238 13.53 0.30 0.41
CA HIS A 238 12.88 1.04 1.49
C HIS A 238 11.57 1.68 1.03
N LEU A 239 10.53 1.59 1.86
CA LEU A 239 9.20 2.07 1.53
C LEU A 239 8.67 2.97 2.66
N VAL A 240 8.01 4.07 2.30
CA VAL A 240 7.29 4.95 3.21
C VAL A 240 5.94 5.36 2.61
N SER A 241 4.85 5.09 3.32
CA SER A 241 3.52 5.47 2.85
C SER A 241 3.29 6.98 2.95
N VAL A 242 2.38 7.48 2.12
CA VAL A 242 1.93 8.87 2.22
C VAL A 242 1.28 9.14 3.59
N ALA A 243 0.56 8.17 4.13
CA ALA A 243 -0.02 8.26 5.47
C ALA A 243 1.04 8.50 6.56
N SER A 244 2.20 7.86 6.42
CA SER A 244 3.33 8.04 7.34
C SER A 244 4.02 9.38 7.14
N LEU A 245 4.27 9.78 5.89
CA LEU A 245 4.91 11.05 5.57
C LEU A 245 4.13 12.28 6.09
N ILE A 246 2.81 12.29 6.00
CA ILE A 246 1.99 13.37 6.53
C ILE A 246 1.83 13.31 8.05
N ASN A 247 2.37 12.26 8.68
CA ASN A 247 2.16 11.98 10.11
C ASN A 247 0.67 12.12 10.51
N LYS A 248 -0.20 11.35 9.88
CA LYS A 248 -1.66 11.35 10.09
C LYS A 248 -2.08 11.39 11.56
N PHE A 249 -1.17 11.05 12.44
CA PHE A 249 -1.39 10.97 13.89
C PHE A 249 -1.07 12.28 14.62
N ASP A 250 -0.49 13.30 13.96
CA ASP A 250 -0.33 14.63 14.54
C ASP A 250 -1.47 15.55 14.07
N ILE A 251 -2.61 15.43 14.75
CA ILE A 251 -3.81 16.22 14.46
C ILE A 251 -3.62 17.74 14.65
N THR A 252 -2.53 18.19 15.28
CA THR A 252 -2.25 19.61 15.49
C THR A 252 -1.65 20.27 14.23
N GLN A 253 -1.11 19.46 13.30
CA GLN A 253 -0.54 19.93 12.02
C GLN A 253 -1.33 19.42 10.80
N TYR A 254 -2.54 18.95 11.04
CA TYR A 254 -3.37 18.30 10.04
C TYR A 254 -3.91 19.32 9.03
N ASP A 255 -3.32 19.34 7.86
CA ASP A 255 -3.86 20.04 6.70
C ASP A 255 -4.72 19.06 5.87
N GLU A 256 -6.04 19.26 5.85
CA GLU A 256 -6.94 18.49 4.98
C GLU A 256 -6.48 18.51 3.52
N ALA A 257 -5.82 19.59 3.08
CA ALA A 257 -5.27 19.67 1.74
C ALA A 257 -4.14 18.66 1.49
N ALA A 258 -3.42 18.22 2.53
CA ALA A 258 -2.40 17.17 2.43
C ALA A 258 -3.02 15.80 2.19
N MET A 259 -4.28 15.57 2.59
CA MET A 259 -5.01 14.32 2.37
C MET A 259 -5.77 14.31 1.05
N SER A 260 -5.07 14.61 -0.01
CA SER A 260 -5.63 14.68 -1.36
C SER A 260 -4.62 14.21 -2.38
N TYR A 261 -5.07 13.89 -3.60
CA TYR A 261 -4.15 13.60 -4.70
C TYR A 261 -3.17 14.74 -5.01
N PRO A 262 -3.59 16.02 -5.02
CA PRO A 262 -2.62 17.13 -5.08
C PRO A 262 -1.65 17.17 -3.89
N GLY A 263 -2.09 16.75 -2.69
CA GLY A 263 -1.23 16.63 -1.51
C GLY A 263 -0.16 15.55 -1.68
N ILE A 264 -0.49 14.41 -2.27
CA ILE A 264 0.48 13.35 -2.62
C ILE A 264 1.57 13.91 -3.55
N PHE A 265 1.16 14.66 -4.58
CA PHE A 265 2.09 15.32 -5.50
C PHE A 265 3.03 16.31 -4.77
N GLN A 266 2.48 17.15 -3.89
CA GLN A 266 3.28 18.10 -3.12
C GLN A 266 4.28 17.39 -2.19
N LEU A 267 3.86 16.30 -1.54
CA LEU A 267 4.74 15.48 -0.70
C LEU A 267 5.87 14.84 -1.52
N GLY A 268 5.56 14.29 -2.68
CA GLY A 268 6.58 13.74 -3.58
C GLY A 268 7.64 14.78 -3.96
N ASN A 269 7.22 16.00 -4.29
CA ASN A 269 8.15 17.10 -4.56
C ASN A 269 8.97 17.48 -3.32
N ARG A 270 8.33 17.53 -2.15
CA ARG A 270 9.01 17.87 -0.87
C ARG A 270 10.12 16.89 -0.50
N ILE A 271 9.92 15.60 -0.76
CA ILE A 271 10.94 14.57 -0.51
C ILE A 271 11.91 14.37 -1.67
N GLY A 272 11.81 15.20 -2.71
CA GLY A 272 12.69 15.10 -3.89
C GLY A 272 12.47 13.86 -4.74
N SER A 273 11.21 13.43 -4.89
CA SER A 273 10.89 12.30 -5.75
C SER A 273 11.37 12.52 -7.18
N GLN A 274 12.05 11.51 -7.71
CA GLN A 274 12.54 11.49 -9.11
C GLN A 274 11.60 10.70 -10.03
N THR A 275 10.35 10.51 -9.63
CA THR A 275 9.34 9.94 -10.53
C THR A 275 9.15 10.87 -11.71
N LEU A 276 9.40 10.36 -12.90
CA LEU A 276 9.15 11.11 -14.12
C LEU A 276 7.66 11.43 -14.22
N ASP A 277 7.33 12.66 -14.57
CA ASP A 277 5.95 13.13 -14.72
C ASP A 277 5.03 12.80 -13.52
N LEU A 278 5.56 12.98 -12.30
CA LEU A 278 4.86 12.65 -11.05
C LEU A 278 3.42 13.19 -10.99
N ALA A 279 3.21 14.42 -11.47
CA ALA A 279 1.88 15.03 -11.52
C ALA A 279 0.92 14.21 -12.39
N GLU A 280 1.34 13.84 -13.59
CA GLU A 280 0.53 13.04 -14.53
C GLU A 280 0.29 11.62 -14.02
N CYS A 281 1.29 11.00 -13.38
CA CYS A 281 1.13 9.68 -12.74
C CYS A 281 0.05 9.70 -11.66
N ILE A 282 0.08 10.67 -10.75
CA ILE A 282 -0.89 10.79 -9.66
C ILE A 282 -2.28 11.17 -10.20
N PHE A 283 -2.34 12.08 -11.16
CA PHE A 283 -3.60 12.49 -11.78
C PHE A 283 -4.27 11.33 -12.52
N ARG A 284 -3.49 10.53 -13.26
CA ARG A 284 -3.97 9.33 -13.94
C ARG A 284 -4.55 8.31 -12.96
N ARG A 285 -3.88 8.06 -11.83
CA ARG A 285 -4.41 7.19 -10.75
C ARG A 285 -5.73 7.72 -10.20
N MET A 286 -5.82 9.02 -9.95
CA MET A 286 -7.06 9.67 -9.49
C MET A 286 -8.20 9.44 -10.48
N LEU A 287 -7.98 9.72 -11.75
CA LEU A 287 -9.01 9.55 -12.79
C LEU A 287 -9.43 8.09 -12.93
N PHE A 288 -8.47 7.16 -12.87
CA PHE A 288 -8.76 5.73 -12.95
C PHE A 288 -9.57 5.25 -11.74
N ASN A 289 -9.18 5.64 -10.54
CA ASN A 289 -9.93 5.31 -9.32
C ASN A 289 -11.35 5.87 -9.33
N ILE A 290 -11.55 7.08 -9.87
CA ILE A 290 -12.89 7.63 -10.13
C ILE A 290 -13.64 6.73 -11.12
N ALA A 291 -13.03 6.39 -12.26
CA ALA A 291 -13.69 5.66 -13.34
C ALA A 291 -14.16 4.27 -12.94
N ILE A 292 -13.39 3.55 -12.11
CA ILE A 292 -13.75 2.20 -11.64
C ILE A 292 -14.52 2.20 -10.31
N GLY A 293 -14.75 3.37 -9.69
CA GLY A 293 -15.39 3.47 -8.38
C GLY A 293 -14.56 2.91 -7.22
N ASN A 294 -13.22 3.02 -7.29
CA ASN A 294 -12.34 2.73 -6.16
C ASN A 294 -12.42 3.85 -5.13
N THR A 295 -13.46 3.85 -4.33
CA THR A 295 -13.70 4.89 -3.31
C THR A 295 -12.91 4.65 -2.01
N ASP A 296 -12.31 3.48 -1.84
CA ASP A 296 -11.47 3.12 -0.68
C ASP A 296 -9.98 3.44 -0.90
N ASP A 297 -9.65 4.16 -1.96
CA ASP A 297 -8.27 4.58 -2.23
C ASP A 297 -7.79 5.57 -1.17
N HIS A 298 -7.14 5.07 -0.15
CA HIS A 298 -6.67 5.83 1.01
C HIS A 298 -5.15 6.06 0.97
N LEU A 299 -4.63 6.92 1.85
CA LEU A 299 -3.22 7.36 1.85
C LEU A 299 -2.19 6.24 2.04
N ARG A 300 -2.58 5.07 2.54
CA ARG A 300 -1.69 3.90 2.62
C ARG A 300 -1.57 3.15 1.29
N ASN A 301 -2.49 3.38 0.35
CA ASN A 301 -2.42 2.83 -1.01
C ASN A 301 -1.47 3.64 -1.91
N HIS A 302 -0.89 4.71 -1.36
CA HIS A 302 0.15 5.52 -2.00
C HIS A 302 1.41 5.52 -1.14
N ALA A 303 2.54 5.21 -1.76
CA ALA A 303 3.82 5.20 -1.07
C ALA A 303 4.93 5.68 -2.01
N PHE A 304 6.04 6.06 -1.40
CA PHE A 304 7.30 6.30 -2.11
C PHE A 304 8.30 5.23 -1.67
N TYR A 305 9.08 4.75 -2.62
CA TYR A 305 10.13 3.77 -2.35
C TYR A 305 11.49 4.29 -2.80
N LYS A 306 12.50 3.86 -2.10
CA LYS A 306 13.90 4.10 -2.41
C LYS A 306 14.53 2.75 -2.74
N LYS A 307 14.94 2.58 -3.99
CA LYS A 307 15.63 1.34 -4.40
C LYS A 307 16.94 1.19 -3.67
N CYS A 308 17.30 -0.06 -3.42
CA CYS A 308 18.57 -0.41 -2.88
C CYS A 308 19.69 0.18 -3.76
N GLY A 309 20.67 0.87 -3.15
CA GLY A 309 21.76 1.53 -3.88
C GLY A 309 21.42 2.86 -4.57
N GLU A 310 20.16 3.28 -4.65
CA GLU A 310 19.77 4.59 -5.18
C GLU A 310 19.57 5.60 -4.03
N ASP A 311 19.81 6.90 -4.30
CA ASP A 311 19.67 7.96 -3.30
C ASP A 311 18.29 8.64 -3.31
N GLN A 312 17.43 8.26 -4.24
CA GLN A 312 16.23 9.02 -4.55
C GLN A 312 14.95 8.21 -4.31
N TYR A 313 13.92 8.90 -3.86
CA TYR A 313 12.57 8.34 -3.75
C TYR A 313 11.86 8.36 -5.10
N ARG A 314 11.01 7.36 -5.35
CA ARG A 314 10.10 7.28 -6.49
C ARG A 314 8.71 6.90 -5.99
N LEU A 315 7.67 7.33 -6.70
CA LEU A 315 6.32 6.84 -6.46
C LEU A 315 6.29 5.32 -6.73
N THR A 316 5.69 4.55 -5.84
CA THR A 316 5.54 3.09 -6.06
C THR A 316 4.66 2.81 -7.29
N PRO A 317 4.75 1.64 -7.91
CA PRO A 317 3.68 1.13 -8.73
C PRO A 317 2.33 1.22 -8.01
N GLY A 318 1.22 1.31 -8.75
CA GLY A 318 -0.12 1.29 -8.16
C GLY A 318 -0.44 -0.10 -7.62
N TYR A 319 -0.99 -0.19 -6.44
CA TYR A 319 -1.43 -1.43 -5.80
C TYR A 319 -2.75 -1.22 -5.08
N ASP A 320 -3.43 -2.32 -4.76
CA ASP A 320 -4.74 -2.33 -4.07
C ASP A 320 -5.80 -1.49 -4.81
N ILE A 321 -5.76 -1.56 -6.15
CA ILE A 321 -6.68 -0.85 -7.04
C ILE A 321 -7.88 -1.76 -7.29
N VAL A 322 -8.99 -1.52 -6.58
CA VAL A 322 -10.18 -2.38 -6.61
C VAL A 322 -11.45 -1.54 -6.52
N PRO A 323 -12.48 -1.80 -7.35
CA PRO A 323 -13.78 -1.15 -7.22
C PRO A 323 -14.39 -1.40 -5.83
N ASN A 324 -14.97 -0.37 -5.22
CA ASN A 324 -15.68 -0.50 -3.96
C ASN A 324 -17.16 -0.83 -4.20
N THR A 325 -17.57 -2.04 -3.86
CA THR A 325 -18.94 -2.50 -4.04
C THR A 325 -19.93 -1.92 -3.03
N GLY A 326 -19.44 -1.23 -1.99
CA GLY A 326 -20.28 -0.56 -0.98
C GLY A 326 -20.98 0.71 -1.46
N LEU A 327 -20.82 1.10 -2.73
CA LEU A 327 -21.47 2.25 -3.38
C LEU A 327 -21.36 3.57 -2.57
N GLN A 328 -20.20 3.82 -1.98
CA GLN A 328 -19.95 5.10 -1.32
C GLN A 328 -19.85 6.23 -2.37
N GLY A 329 -20.56 7.34 -2.12
CA GLY A 329 -20.58 8.49 -3.04
C GLY A 329 -19.33 9.38 -3.00
N SER A 330 -18.38 9.11 -2.09
CA SER A 330 -17.17 9.89 -1.88
C SER A 330 -15.96 8.99 -1.71
N HIS A 331 -14.79 9.47 -2.14
CA HIS A 331 -13.52 8.80 -1.97
C HIS A 331 -12.96 8.98 -0.54
N ALA A 332 -12.06 8.08 -0.13
CA ALA A 332 -11.40 8.13 1.18
C ALA A 332 -10.44 9.32 1.32
N ILE A 333 -9.92 9.84 0.21
CA ILE A 333 -9.09 11.06 0.16
C ILE A 333 -9.73 12.10 -0.76
N ALA A 334 -9.40 13.37 -0.55
CA ALA A 334 -9.91 14.45 -1.38
C ALA A 334 -9.35 14.35 -2.81
N LEU A 335 -10.22 14.59 -3.80
CA LEU A 335 -9.84 14.59 -5.21
C LEU A 335 -9.17 15.92 -5.60
N GLY A 336 -9.71 17.02 -5.10
CA GLY A 336 -9.24 18.38 -5.41
C GLY A 336 -9.65 19.38 -4.33
N ALA A 337 -9.96 20.59 -4.74
CA ALA A 337 -10.33 21.68 -3.82
C ALA A 337 -11.73 21.55 -3.21
N PHE A 338 -12.59 20.71 -3.78
CA PHE A 338 -14.01 20.58 -3.42
C PHE A 338 -14.28 19.23 -2.71
N GLY A 339 -13.28 18.69 -2.01
CA GLY A 339 -13.42 17.48 -1.21
C GLY A 339 -13.31 16.19 -2.02
N SER A 340 -13.95 15.13 -1.55
CA SER A 340 -13.76 13.74 -2.00
C SER A 340 -14.85 13.22 -2.93
N THR A 341 -15.83 14.05 -3.30
CA THR A 341 -16.90 13.66 -4.25
C THR A 341 -16.44 13.88 -5.70
N PRO A 342 -16.55 12.85 -6.56
CA PRO A 342 -16.20 13.00 -7.96
C PRO A 342 -17.06 14.07 -8.66
N SER A 343 -16.41 15.05 -9.24
CA SER A 343 -17.05 16.08 -10.07
C SER A 343 -16.04 16.66 -11.04
N ARG A 344 -16.52 17.21 -12.12
CA ARG A 344 -15.71 17.93 -13.09
C ARG A 344 -14.86 19.02 -12.43
N ASP A 345 -15.47 19.84 -11.58
CA ASP A 345 -14.79 20.95 -10.93
C ASP A 345 -13.65 20.46 -10.03
N ASN A 346 -13.83 19.32 -9.35
CA ASN A 346 -12.78 18.69 -8.57
C ASN A 346 -11.63 18.19 -9.44
N ILE A 347 -11.90 17.60 -10.60
CA ILE A 347 -10.87 17.17 -11.56
C ILE A 347 -10.09 18.38 -12.08
N GLU A 348 -10.78 19.46 -12.47
CA GLU A 348 -10.14 20.70 -12.92
C GLU A 348 -9.28 21.34 -11.82
N ALA A 349 -9.79 21.39 -10.60
CA ALA A 349 -9.05 21.92 -9.45
C ALA A 349 -7.80 21.08 -9.13
N ALA A 350 -7.89 19.75 -9.21
CA ALA A 350 -6.76 18.86 -9.03
C ALA A 350 -5.69 19.07 -10.11
N ALA A 351 -6.09 19.10 -11.38
CA ALA A 351 -5.18 19.36 -12.49
C ALA A 351 -4.43 20.69 -12.33
N HIS A 352 -5.17 21.76 -11.99
CA HIS A 352 -4.58 23.09 -11.74
C HIS A 352 -3.57 23.07 -10.58
N ARG A 353 -3.90 22.42 -9.46
CA ARG A 353 -3.01 22.33 -8.28
C ARG A 353 -1.75 21.50 -8.55
N MET A 354 -1.80 20.55 -9.48
CA MET A 354 -0.67 19.74 -9.89
C MET A 354 0.10 20.32 -11.09
N GLY A 355 -0.33 21.48 -11.62
CA GLY A 355 0.31 22.12 -12.77
C GLY A 355 0.05 21.42 -14.10
N ILE A 356 -1.00 20.61 -14.19
CA ILE A 356 -1.38 19.87 -15.40
C ILE A 356 -2.18 20.78 -16.33
N SER A 357 -1.72 20.91 -17.56
CA SER A 357 -2.43 21.69 -18.57
C SER A 357 -3.78 21.03 -18.94
N ARG A 358 -4.73 21.82 -19.42
CA ARG A 358 -6.02 21.28 -19.90
C ARG A 358 -5.81 20.22 -20.98
N ALA A 359 -4.89 20.45 -21.91
CA ALA A 359 -4.58 19.51 -22.98
C ALA A 359 -4.06 18.17 -22.43
N SER A 360 -3.06 18.19 -21.53
CA SER A 360 -2.56 16.96 -20.87
C SER A 360 -3.66 16.29 -20.06
N GLY A 361 -4.43 17.04 -19.27
CA GLY A 361 -5.53 16.48 -18.47
C GLY A 361 -6.61 15.81 -19.32
N THR A 362 -7.01 16.43 -20.44
CA THR A 362 -7.98 15.85 -21.38
C THR A 362 -7.42 14.59 -22.05
N LYS A 363 -6.14 14.61 -22.45
CA LYS A 363 -5.47 13.43 -23.03
C LYS A 363 -5.50 12.26 -22.04
N ILE A 364 -5.06 12.48 -20.79
CA ILE A 364 -5.04 11.44 -19.75
C ILE A 364 -6.46 10.91 -19.48
N ALA A 365 -7.46 11.79 -19.36
CA ALA A 365 -8.84 11.39 -19.15
C ALA A 365 -9.39 10.55 -20.32
N SER A 366 -9.07 10.92 -21.57
CA SER A 366 -9.47 10.16 -22.76
C SER A 366 -8.83 8.75 -22.78
N GLU A 367 -7.55 8.64 -22.44
CA GLU A 367 -6.85 7.35 -22.34
C GLU A 367 -7.51 6.45 -21.26
N VAL A 368 -7.79 6.99 -20.08
CA VAL A 368 -8.47 6.25 -18.99
C VAL A 368 -9.86 5.80 -19.43
N VAL A 369 -10.67 6.68 -20.02
CA VAL A 369 -12.02 6.36 -20.49
C VAL A 369 -11.98 5.26 -21.56
N SER A 370 -11.06 5.37 -22.53
CA SER A 370 -10.94 4.40 -23.61
C SER A 370 -10.67 2.96 -23.14
N VAL A 371 -9.97 2.81 -22.02
CA VAL A 371 -9.72 1.50 -21.40
C VAL A 371 -10.90 1.07 -20.54
N THR A 372 -11.42 1.98 -19.71
CA THR A 372 -12.51 1.63 -18.79
C THR A 372 -13.84 1.38 -19.50
N GLU A 373 -14.02 1.81 -20.74
CA GLU A 373 -15.16 1.44 -21.60
C GLU A 373 -15.10 -0.02 -22.09
N LYS A 374 -13.91 -0.64 -22.10
CA LYS A 374 -13.71 -2.05 -22.49
C LYS A 374 -13.81 -3.02 -21.30
N TRP A 375 -14.32 -2.59 -20.17
CA TRP A 375 -14.34 -3.38 -18.93
C TRP A 375 -15.02 -4.74 -19.09
N HIS A 376 -16.00 -4.86 -19.99
CA HIS A 376 -16.65 -6.15 -20.29
C HIS A 376 -15.67 -7.20 -20.83
N ASP A 377 -14.72 -6.80 -21.69
CA ASP A 377 -13.74 -7.71 -22.27
C ASP A 377 -12.85 -8.30 -21.19
N PHE A 378 -12.36 -7.44 -20.27
CA PHE A 378 -11.56 -7.88 -19.11
C PHE A 378 -12.33 -8.80 -18.16
N MET A 379 -13.60 -8.50 -17.90
CA MET A 379 -14.44 -9.32 -17.04
C MET A 379 -14.74 -10.68 -17.68
N GLN A 380 -14.93 -10.73 -19.00
CA GLN A 380 -15.10 -11.97 -19.75
C GLN A 380 -13.83 -12.82 -19.70
N GLU A 381 -12.64 -12.21 -19.85
CA GLU A 381 -11.36 -12.91 -19.75
C GLU A 381 -11.17 -13.54 -18.36
N ALA A 382 -11.53 -12.83 -17.29
CA ALA A 382 -11.53 -13.33 -15.91
C ALA A 382 -12.63 -14.37 -15.64
N LYS A 383 -13.55 -14.59 -16.57
CA LYS A 383 -14.72 -15.46 -16.39
C LYS A 383 -15.52 -15.09 -15.14
N LEU A 384 -15.79 -13.79 -14.97
CA LEU A 384 -16.68 -13.32 -13.92
C LEU A 384 -18.11 -13.79 -14.19
N SER A 385 -18.85 -14.07 -13.11
CA SER A 385 -20.25 -14.47 -13.22
C SER A 385 -21.13 -13.28 -13.64
N SER A 386 -22.30 -13.55 -14.26
CA SER A 386 -23.24 -12.48 -14.62
C SER A 386 -23.71 -11.68 -13.41
N SER A 387 -23.78 -12.29 -12.22
CA SER A 387 -24.09 -11.59 -10.97
C SER A 387 -22.99 -10.64 -10.54
N ASP A 388 -21.70 -11.06 -10.66
CA ASP A 388 -20.54 -10.20 -10.35
C ASP A 388 -20.51 -9.00 -11.29
N VAL A 389 -20.69 -9.25 -12.60
CA VAL A 389 -20.75 -8.21 -13.63
C VAL A 389 -21.84 -7.16 -13.30
N ALA A 390 -23.06 -7.59 -12.96
CA ALA A 390 -24.14 -6.68 -12.63
C ALA A 390 -23.89 -5.81 -11.39
N ILE A 391 -23.11 -6.30 -10.42
CA ILE A 391 -22.68 -5.51 -9.26
C ILE A 391 -21.63 -4.49 -9.68
N LEU A 392 -20.63 -4.90 -10.48
CA LEU A 392 -19.54 -4.03 -10.93
C LEU A 392 -20.01 -2.91 -11.87
N GLU A 393 -21.02 -3.14 -12.70
CA GLU A 393 -21.64 -2.10 -13.53
C GLU A 393 -22.05 -0.86 -12.73
N ARG A 394 -22.52 -1.06 -11.51
CA ARG A 394 -22.91 0.04 -10.62
C ARG A 394 -21.70 0.83 -10.12
N CYS A 395 -20.56 0.17 -9.91
CA CYS A 395 -19.32 0.82 -9.51
C CYS A 395 -18.76 1.72 -10.63
N LEU A 396 -18.96 1.31 -11.89
CA LEU A 396 -18.48 2.04 -13.07
C LEU A 396 -19.35 3.27 -13.43
N ALA A 397 -20.43 3.54 -12.69
CA ALA A 397 -21.31 4.69 -12.96
C ALA A 397 -20.58 6.05 -12.92
N TYR A 398 -19.45 6.15 -12.21
CA TYR A 398 -18.65 7.37 -12.13
C TYR A 398 -17.85 7.72 -13.41
N GLN A 399 -17.81 6.83 -14.41
CA GLN A 399 -17.25 7.16 -15.73
C GLN A 399 -17.94 8.37 -16.38
N SER A 400 -19.21 8.61 -16.06
CA SER A 400 -19.95 9.79 -16.53
C SER A 400 -19.27 11.11 -16.14
N VAL A 401 -18.62 11.18 -14.99
CA VAL A 401 -17.89 12.37 -14.53
C VAL A 401 -16.68 12.66 -15.41
N LEU A 402 -15.95 11.62 -15.85
CA LEU A 402 -14.84 11.79 -16.77
C LEU A 402 -15.30 12.21 -18.15
N ARG A 403 -16.42 11.66 -18.64
CA ARG A 403 -17.03 12.09 -19.91
C ARG A 403 -17.49 13.55 -19.87
N ASP A 404 -18.07 14.00 -18.74
CA ASP A 404 -18.41 15.40 -18.54
C ASP A 404 -17.17 16.30 -18.54
N TYR A 405 -16.07 15.86 -17.92
CA TYR A 405 -14.79 16.54 -17.99
C TYR A 405 -14.27 16.65 -19.43
N LEU A 406 -14.47 15.66 -20.30
CA LEU A 406 -14.04 15.66 -21.70
C LEU A 406 -14.88 16.57 -22.61
N THR A 407 -16.19 16.69 -22.37
CA THR A 407 -17.15 17.30 -23.33
C THR A 407 -17.14 18.83 -23.41
N THR A 408 -16.31 19.54 -22.64
CA THR A 408 -16.48 20.99 -22.42
C THR A 408 -15.69 21.90 -23.37
N GLU A 409 -15.14 21.41 -24.47
CA GLU A 409 -14.58 22.34 -25.50
C GLU A 409 -15.65 23.03 -26.36
N SER A 410 -16.88 22.52 -26.40
CA SER A 410 -17.89 23.04 -27.35
C SER A 410 -18.75 24.21 -26.84
N LYS A 411 -18.72 24.55 -25.55
CA LYS A 411 -19.61 25.58 -24.99
C LYS A 411 -18.96 26.95 -24.70
N ARG A 412 -17.65 27.11 -24.87
CA ARG A 412 -16.95 28.41 -24.70
C ARG A 412 -16.51 29.05 -26.00
N ALA A 413 -16.84 28.48 -27.15
CA ALA A 413 -16.57 29.03 -28.52
C ALA A 413 -17.86 29.47 -29.21
N GLY A 414 -18.92 29.78 -28.45
CA GLY A 414 -20.18 30.33 -28.95
C GLY A 414 -20.50 31.70 -28.36
#